data_e797c530c7a9146c471e6aafd34bcb8c
#
_entry.id   e797c530c7a9146c471e6aafd34bcb8c
#
_cell.length_a   1.000
_cell.length_b   1.000
_cell.length_c   1.000
_cell.angle_alpha   90.00
_cell.angle_beta   90.00
_cell.angle_gamma   90.00
#
_symmetry.space_group_name_H-M   'P 1'
#
loop_
_entity.id
_entity.type
_entity.pdbx_description
1 polymer ?
#
loop_
_entity_poly.entity_id
_entity_poly.type
_entity_poly.pdbx_seq_one_letter_code
_entity_poly.pdbx_strand_id
1 'polypeptide(L)'
;MKGNLEAYIAGNQPNICQICVLKGGQEIYSHEWNGYKRTDCTHIMSATKSIMALLVGIAVEKGMIGSVDDKVLSYFPDYQVKRGEQTIYDVTVKHLLTMRAPYKGKGDPWSKVCSSMDWTKASLDYLGGRKGITGEFNYKTVCLHILSGILFKATGMQTVDFANKYLFGPLGIAMHSNYYALSAEEHVQFTTGKEPKENVWFADPQGLGTPGYGLCMCAADMAKIGQLCLQKGIWNGRQIVPHPWIEEMTRPQTVESKYFRGMSYGYLWWIVHPGKGVYAAVGNSGNVIYVNPGTNTVVAVSSYFKPTVLDRVDFIEDVLLPTIDNGLAKEAGLKEF
;
A
#
# COMPACT_ATOMS: atom_id res chain seq x y z
N MET A 1 33.05 -1.29 1.79
CA MET A 1 31.94 -0.39 1.41
C MET A 1 30.59 -0.74 2.05
N LYS A 2 30.17 -2.01 2.11
CA LYS A 2 28.93 -2.40 2.82
C LYS A 2 28.86 -1.84 4.25
N GLY A 3 29.89 -2.03 5.07
CA GLY A 3 29.91 -1.52 6.44
C GLY A 3 29.79 0.00 6.58
N ASN A 4 30.13 0.79 5.55
CA ASN A 4 29.95 2.24 5.58
C ASN A 4 28.48 2.62 5.31
N LEU A 5 27.78 1.91 4.41
CA LEU A 5 26.35 2.10 4.15
C LEU A 5 25.49 1.71 5.36
N GLU A 6 25.79 0.59 5.97
CA GLU A 6 25.09 0.08 7.15
C GLU A 6 25.23 1.02 8.34
N ALA A 7 26.47 1.52 8.59
CA ALA A 7 26.72 2.52 9.62
C ALA A 7 26.04 3.86 9.31
N TYR A 8 26.03 4.31 8.04
CA TYR A 8 25.31 5.50 7.61
C TYR A 8 23.81 5.37 7.89
N ILE A 9 23.21 4.23 7.55
CA ILE A 9 21.77 3.98 7.78
C ILE A 9 21.47 3.98 9.27
N ALA A 10 22.26 3.28 10.08
CA ALA A 10 22.07 3.25 11.54
C ALA A 10 22.11 4.66 12.16
N GLY A 11 22.99 5.54 11.68
CA GLY A 11 23.12 6.90 12.18
C GLY A 11 22.05 7.88 11.65
N ASN A 12 21.74 7.81 10.36
CA ASN A 12 20.92 8.81 9.67
C ASN A 12 19.46 8.37 9.43
N GLN A 13 19.21 7.06 9.45
CA GLN A 13 17.91 6.46 9.18
C GLN A 13 17.52 5.47 10.30
N PRO A 14 17.54 5.89 11.60
CA PRO A 14 17.59 4.98 12.74
C PRO A 14 16.34 4.12 12.94
N ASN A 15 15.22 4.43 12.27
CA ASN A 15 13.99 3.63 12.35
C ASN A 15 13.85 2.59 11.23
N ILE A 16 14.82 2.44 10.34
CA ILE A 16 14.83 1.34 9.38
C ILE A 16 15.01 0.02 10.14
N CYS A 17 14.15 -0.94 9.82
CA CYS A 17 14.23 -2.30 10.34
C CYS A 17 14.89 -3.23 9.33
N GLN A 18 14.52 -3.13 8.06
CA GLN A 18 15.03 -4.00 7.01
C GLN A 18 15.04 -3.26 5.68
N ILE A 19 16.01 -3.61 4.83
CA ILE A 19 16.03 -3.25 3.42
C ILE A 19 16.21 -4.53 2.60
N CYS A 20 15.52 -4.63 1.47
CA CYS A 20 15.71 -5.66 0.45
C CYS A 20 15.72 -4.99 -0.93
N VAL A 21 16.77 -5.21 -1.71
CA VAL A 21 16.93 -4.66 -3.07
C VAL A 21 17.02 -5.79 -4.07
N LEU A 22 16.11 -5.77 -5.05
CA LEU A 22 16.15 -6.68 -6.19
C LEU A 22 16.56 -5.90 -7.44
N LYS A 23 17.43 -6.49 -8.27
CA LYS A 23 17.78 -5.97 -9.60
C LYS A 23 17.78 -7.12 -10.59
N GLY A 24 17.06 -6.97 -11.68
CA GLY A 24 16.87 -8.07 -12.63
C GLY A 24 16.21 -9.31 -12.03
N GLY A 25 15.39 -9.16 -10.99
CA GLY A 25 14.75 -10.27 -10.27
C GLY A 25 15.65 -10.99 -9.26
N GLN A 26 16.91 -10.58 -9.11
CA GLN A 26 17.86 -11.15 -8.15
C GLN A 26 18.06 -10.21 -6.96
N GLU A 27 18.18 -10.77 -5.76
CA GLU A 27 18.52 -10.00 -4.58
C GLU A 27 20.01 -9.61 -4.64
N ILE A 28 20.25 -8.30 -4.68
CA ILE A 28 21.60 -7.73 -4.72
C ILE A 28 22.03 -7.11 -3.38
N TYR A 29 21.08 -6.81 -2.52
CA TYR A 29 21.34 -6.28 -1.19
C TYR A 29 20.20 -6.62 -0.23
N SER A 30 20.55 -7.02 0.98
CA SER A 30 19.62 -7.18 2.10
C SER A 30 20.38 -6.95 3.40
N HIS A 31 19.75 -6.23 4.33
CA HIS A 31 20.28 -6.03 5.67
C HIS A 31 19.17 -5.69 6.67
N GLU A 32 19.41 -6.03 7.93
CA GLU A 32 18.51 -5.83 9.04
C GLU A 32 19.16 -4.96 10.14
N TRP A 33 18.36 -4.09 10.76
CA TRP A 33 18.76 -3.20 11.87
C TRP A 33 17.83 -3.35 13.06
N ASN A 34 18.20 -2.75 14.17
CA ASN A 34 17.38 -2.65 15.39
C ASN A 34 16.98 -4.01 15.98
N GLY A 35 17.78 -5.05 15.77
CA GLY A 35 17.52 -6.40 16.27
C GLY A 35 16.46 -7.17 15.48
N TYR A 36 15.94 -6.60 14.40
CA TYR A 36 15.00 -7.30 13.50
C TYR A 36 15.71 -8.41 12.75
N LYS A 37 14.96 -9.49 12.52
CA LYS A 37 15.36 -10.60 11.64
C LYS A 37 14.71 -10.42 10.29
N ARG A 38 15.23 -11.10 9.26
CA ARG A 38 14.74 -11.05 7.88
C ARG A 38 13.23 -11.33 7.74
N THR A 39 12.69 -12.18 8.60
CA THR A 39 11.28 -12.61 8.57
C THR A 39 10.37 -11.80 9.49
N ASP A 40 10.93 -10.91 10.31
CA ASP A 40 10.15 -10.11 11.22
C ASP A 40 9.33 -9.07 10.44
N CYS A 41 8.05 -8.98 10.75
CA CYS A 41 7.18 -8.02 10.10
C CYS A 41 7.13 -6.68 10.84
N THR A 42 6.92 -5.62 10.09
CA THR A 42 6.55 -4.30 10.61
C THR A 42 5.18 -3.92 10.06
N HIS A 43 4.47 -3.06 10.77
CA HIS A 43 3.28 -2.41 10.22
C HIS A 43 3.69 -1.46 9.08
N ILE A 44 3.35 -1.81 7.83
CA ILE A 44 3.80 -1.08 6.63
C ILE A 44 2.99 0.20 6.36
N MET A 45 2.14 0.62 7.31
CA MET A 45 1.36 1.85 7.23
C MET A 45 0.54 1.93 5.93
N SER A 46 0.54 3.11 5.30
CA SER A 46 -0.23 3.36 4.07
C SER A 46 0.25 2.60 2.84
N ALA A 47 1.39 1.93 2.86
CA ALA A 47 1.78 1.01 1.79
C ALA A 47 0.76 -0.14 1.63
N THR A 48 -0.01 -0.45 2.68
CA THR A 48 -1.18 -1.35 2.65
C THR A 48 -2.17 -1.01 1.53
N LYS A 49 -2.37 0.29 1.24
CA LYS A 49 -3.29 0.76 0.19
C LYS A 49 -2.94 0.18 -1.18
N SER A 50 -1.66 0.14 -1.47
CA SER A 50 -1.16 -0.38 -2.75
C SER A 50 -1.41 -1.89 -2.88
N ILE A 51 -1.34 -2.63 -1.78
CA ILE A 51 -1.71 -4.05 -1.76
C ILE A 51 -3.21 -4.21 -2.01
N MET A 52 -4.05 -3.35 -1.40
CA MET A 52 -5.49 -3.37 -1.66
C MET A 52 -5.82 -3.12 -3.13
N ALA A 53 -5.09 -2.23 -3.82
CA ALA A 53 -5.27 -2.02 -5.26
C ALA A 53 -5.02 -3.29 -6.08
N LEU A 54 -4.00 -4.10 -5.72
CA LEU A 54 -3.74 -5.38 -6.36
C LEU A 54 -4.91 -6.37 -6.13
N LEU A 55 -5.47 -6.43 -4.92
CA LEU A 55 -6.60 -7.29 -4.60
C LEU A 55 -7.86 -6.91 -5.41
N VAL A 56 -8.14 -5.61 -5.54
CA VAL A 56 -9.23 -5.12 -6.39
C VAL A 56 -9.01 -5.52 -7.85
N GLY A 57 -7.79 -5.39 -8.37
CA GLY A 57 -7.46 -5.80 -9.74
C GLY A 57 -7.65 -7.30 -9.98
N ILE A 58 -7.27 -8.12 -9.03
CA ILE A 58 -7.52 -9.57 -9.09
C ILE A 58 -9.02 -9.87 -9.06
N ALA A 59 -9.80 -9.15 -8.24
CA ALA A 59 -11.24 -9.35 -8.15
C ALA A 59 -11.97 -8.91 -9.45
N VAL A 60 -11.50 -7.84 -10.09
CA VAL A 60 -12.02 -7.38 -11.40
C VAL A 60 -11.74 -8.42 -12.48
N GLU A 61 -10.51 -8.92 -12.57
CA GLU A 61 -10.14 -9.95 -13.57
C GLU A 61 -10.96 -11.24 -13.41
N LYS A 62 -11.28 -11.59 -12.18
CA LYS A 62 -12.12 -12.78 -11.89
C LYS A 62 -13.60 -12.53 -12.10
N GLY A 63 -14.01 -11.32 -12.53
CA GLY A 63 -15.40 -10.95 -12.71
C GLY A 63 -16.21 -10.87 -11.41
N MET A 64 -15.52 -10.84 -10.25
CA MET A 64 -16.15 -10.70 -8.94
C MET A 64 -16.55 -9.25 -8.66
N ILE A 65 -15.69 -8.31 -9.06
CA ILE A 65 -16.01 -6.87 -9.20
C ILE A 65 -16.19 -6.63 -10.69
N GLY A 66 -17.30 -6.00 -11.09
CA GLY A 66 -17.62 -5.83 -12.50
C GLY A 66 -16.63 -4.88 -13.20
N SER A 67 -16.42 -3.71 -12.62
CA SER A 67 -15.57 -2.65 -13.18
C SER A 67 -15.16 -1.65 -12.10
N VAL A 68 -14.09 -0.88 -12.35
CA VAL A 68 -13.77 0.31 -11.54
C VAL A 68 -14.80 1.42 -11.68
N ASP A 69 -15.61 1.41 -12.74
CA ASP A 69 -16.68 2.37 -12.98
C ASP A 69 -18.00 1.97 -12.31
N ASP A 70 -18.07 0.79 -11.68
CA ASP A 70 -19.22 0.37 -10.89
C ASP A 70 -19.50 1.38 -9.77
N LYS A 71 -20.77 1.68 -9.57
CA LYS A 71 -21.20 2.54 -8.47
C LYS A 71 -20.96 1.84 -7.13
N VAL A 72 -20.37 2.55 -6.17
CA VAL A 72 -20.12 2.01 -4.83
C VAL A 72 -21.39 1.40 -4.23
N LEU A 73 -22.52 2.09 -4.36
CA LEU A 73 -23.79 1.63 -3.78
C LEU A 73 -24.34 0.36 -4.42
N SER A 74 -23.92 -0.04 -5.62
CA SER A 74 -24.34 -1.32 -6.21
C SER A 74 -23.92 -2.53 -5.37
N TYR A 75 -22.87 -2.39 -4.58
CA TYR A 75 -22.39 -3.42 -3.64
C TYR A 75 -23.11 -3.38 -2.28
N PHE A 76 -23.88 -2.32 -2.01
CA PHE A 76 -24.57 -2.09 -0.73
C PHE A 76 -26.05 -1.75 -0.93
N PRO A 77 -26.85 -2.66 -1.52
CA PRO A 77 -28.25 -2.38 -1.86
C PRO A 77 -29.11 -2.04 -0.64
N ASP A 78 -28.75 -2.57 0.54
CA ASP A 78 -29.48 -2.35 1.79
C ASP A 78 -29.05 -1.06 2.53
N TYR A 79 -28.03 -0.33 2.01
CA TYR A 79 -27.56 0.90 2.64
C TYR A 79 -28.59 2.03 2.47
N GLN A 80 -29.05 2.58 3.60
CA GLN A 80 -30.02 3.67 3.62
C GLN A 80 -29.32 5.02 3.46
N VAL A 81 -29.40 5.59 2.27
CA VAL A 81 -28.84 6.92 1.98
C VAL A 81 -29.57 8.00 2.77
N LYS A 82 -28.85 8.87 3.46
CA LYS A 82 -29.44 9.96 4.24
C LYS A 82 -30.21 10.92 3.34
N ARG A 83 -31.37 11.36 3.82
CA ARG A 83 -32.23 12.30 3.08
C ARG A 83 -31.46 13.53 2.61
N GLY A 84 -31.59 13.85 1.32
CA GLY A 84 -30.91 15.00 0.68
C GLY A 84 -29.48 14.74 0.22
N GLU A 85 -28.93 13.55 0.45
CA GLU A 85 -27.68 13.12 -0.14
C GLU A 85 -27.92 12.54 -1.53
N GLN A 86 -27.31 13.10 -2.56
CA GLN A 86 -27.44 12.64 -3.94
C GLN A 86 -26.10 12.21 -4.54
N THR A 87 -25.01 12.85 -4.11
CA THR A 87 -23.69 12.65 -4.70
C THR A 87 -23.20 11.21 -4.57
N ILE A 88 -23.55 10.52 -3.47
CA ILE A 88 -23.12 9.15 -3.20
C ILE A 88 -23.55 8.17 -4.30
N TYR A 89 -24.68 8.41 -4.98
CA TYR A 89 -25.16 7.56 -6.08
C TYR A 89 -24.24 7.55 -7.30
N ASP A 90 -23.42 8.58 -7.44
CA ASP A 90 -22.49 8.72 -8.58
C ASP A 90 -21.06 8.32 -8.27
N VAL A 91 -20.74 8.04 -6.99
CA VAL A 91 -19.41 7.61 -6.61
C VAL A 91 -19.13 6.20 -7.11
N THR A 92 -17.99 6.03 -7.77
CA THR A 92 -17.51 4.75 -8.32
C THR A 92 -16.35 4.18 -7.54
N VAL A 93 -16.03 2.91 -7.76
CA VAL A 93 -14.83 2.26 -7.22
C VAL A 93 -13.56 3.03 -7.64
N LYS A 94 -13.52 3.54 -8.87
CA LYS A 94 -12.42 4.38 -9.38
C LYS A 94 -12.18 5.63 -8.55
N HIS A 95 -13.23 6.28 -8.07
CA HIS A 95 -13.08 7.45 -7.20
C HIS A 95 -12.37 7.10 -5.88
N LEU A 96 -12.62 5.91 -5.32
CA LEU A 96 -11.94 5.42 -4.13
C LEU A 96 -10.47 5.11 -4.43
N LEU A 97 -10.19 4.36 -5.49
CA LEU A 97 -8.84 3.94 -5.90
C LEU A 97 -7.94 5.13 -6.24
N THR A 98 -8.50 6.20 -6.77
CA THR A 98 -7.75 7.41 -7.16
C THR A 98 -7.72 8.49 -6.08
N MET A 99 -8.27 8.23 -4.88
CA MET A 99 -8.40 9.23 -3.81
C MET A 99 -9.12 10.51 -4.27
N ARG A 100 -10.15 10.36 -5.12
CA ARG A 100 -10.97 11.46 -5.67
C ARG A 100 -12.44 11.35 -5.25
N ALA A 101 -12.75 10.43 -4.35
CA ALA A 101 -14.08 10.30 -3.80
C ALA A 101 -14.43 11.54 -2.94
N PRO A 102 -15.65 12.08 -3.10
CA PRO A 102 -16.13 13.17 -2.24
C PRO A 102 -16.46 12.64 -0.85
N TYR A 103 -16.11 13.40 0.17
CA TYR A 103 -16.43 13.06 1.56
C TYR A 103 -16.99 14.27 2.30
N LYS A 104 -17.95 14.01 3.18
CA LYS A 104 -18.53 15.01 4.10
C LYS A 104 -17.52 15.36 5.20
N GLY A 105 -17.43 16.63 5.53
CA GLY A 105 -16.56 17.11 6.61
C GLY A 105 -15.09 17.30 6.20
N LYS A 106 -14.35 17.88 7.15
CA LYS A 106 -12.89 18.10 7.04
C LYS A 106 -12.16 16.97 7.77
N GLY A 107 -11.02 16.54 7.23
CA GLY A 107 -10.20 15.50 7.85
C GLY A 107 -10.76 14.07 7.65
N ASP A 108 -10.15 13.14 8.35
CA ASP A 108 -10.48 11.71 8.30
C ASP A 108 -11.20 11.33 9.61
N PRO A 109 -12.41 10.74 9.56
CA PRO A 109 -13.26 10.56 10.75
C PRO A 109 -12.87 9.31 11.58
N TRP A 110 -11.60 9.21 12.00
CA TRP A 110 -11.03 8.07 12.71
C TRP A 110 -11.89 7.60 13.89
N SER A 111 -12.15 8.49 14.84
CA SER A 111 -12.88 8.10 16.05
C SER A 111 -14.24 7.51 15.75
N LYS A 112 -14.98 8.10 14.80
CA LYS A 112 -16.34 7.65 14.49
C LYS A 112 -16.38 6.35 13.72
N VAL A 113 -15.44 6.13 12.81
CA VAL A 113 -15.36 4.88 12.07
C VAL A 113 -14.84 3.77 12.99
N CYS A 114 -13.71 3.99 13.68
CA CYS A 114 -13.06 2.96 14.49
C CYS A 114 -13.83 2.61 15.78
N SER A 115 -14.77 3.44 16.23
CA SER A 115 -15.68 3.10 17.34
C SER A 115 -16.97 2.40 16.88
N SER A 116 -17.19 2.25 15.58
CA SER A 116 -18.36 1.56 15.05
C SER A 116 -18.14 0.04 15.05
N MET A 117 -19.23 -0.72 15.16
CA MET A 117 -19.22 -2.18 14.94
C MET A 117 -19.20 -2.53 13.43
N ASP A 118 -19.49 -1.57 12.56
CA ASP A 118 -19.51 -1.69 11.10
C ASP A 118 -18.75 -0.51 10.49
N TRP A 119 -17.45 -0.72 10.21
CA TRP A 119 -16.61 0.34 9.67
C TRP A 119 -16.93 0.67 8.21
N THR A 120 -17.43 -0.30 7.46
CA THR A 120 -17.88 -0.08 6.08
C THR A 120 -19.06 0.87 6.05
N LYS A 121 -20.10 0.58 6.85
CA LYS A 121 -21.28 1.45 6.96
C LYS A 121 -20.89 2.83 7.51
N ALA A 122 -20.08 2.89 8.55
CA ALA A 122 -19.61 4.14 9.12
C ALA A 122 -18.84 4.98 8.09
N SER A 123 -18.05 4.36 7.21
CA SER A 123 -17.34 5.03 6.12
C SER A 123 -18.29 5.51 5.01
N LEU A 124 -19.30 4.71 4.64
CA LEU A 124 -20.36 5.11 3.70
C LEU A 124 -21.13 6.33 4.19
N ASP A 125 -21.34 6.47 5.49
CA ASP A 125 -22.02 7.63 6.08
C ASP A 125 -21.29 8.97 5.82
N TYR A 126 -19.98 8.90 5.54
CA TYR A 126 -19.15 10.06 5.16
C TYR A 126 -19.04 10.26 3.65
N LEU A 127 -19.33 9.24 2.84
CA LEU A 127 -19.23 9.34 1.39
C LEU A 127 -20.29 10.30 0.83
N GLY A 128 -19.93 11.06 -0.21
CA GLY A 128 -20.79 12.04 -0.84
C GLY A 128 -20.61 13.47 -0.30
N GLY A 129 -21.65 14.27 -0.38
CA GLY A 129 -21.67 15.64 0.13
C GLY A 129 -22.11 16.68 -0.91
N ARG A 130 -22.49 17.87 -0.44
CA ARG A 130 -23.11 18.94 -1.24
C ARG A 130 -22.25 19.49 -2.38
N LYS A 131 -20.91 19.31 -2.34
CA LYS A 131 -20.00 19.79 -3.39
C LYS A 131 -20.03 18.93 -4.66
N GLY A 132 -20.66 17.77 -4.61
CA GLY A 132 -20.63 16.83 -5.73
C GLY A 132 -19.26 16.18 -5.92
N ILE A 133 -19.07 15.55 -7.07
CA ILE A 133 -17.78 14.95 -7.48
C ILE A 133 -16.96 16.03 -8.18
N THR A 134 -16.01 16.62 -7.48
CA THR A 134 -15.15 17.70 -8.00
C THR A 134 -13.95 17.18 -8.80
N GLY A 135 -13.60 15.91 -8.60
CA GLY A 135 -12.37 15.33 -9.14
C GLY A 135 -11.10 15.75 -8.39
N GLU A 136 -11.20 16.53 -7.32
CA GLU A 136 -10.06 16.91 -6.49
C GLU A 136 -9.47 15.72 -5.74
N PHE A 137 -8.15 15.69 -5.63
CA PHE A 137 -7.44 14.71 -4.82
C PHE A 137 -7.72 14.94 -3.33
N ASN A 138 -8.25 13.93 -2.66
CA ASN A 138 -8.62 13.98 -1.25
C ASN A 138 -8.18 12.69 -0.55
N TYR A 139 -6.95 12.68 -0.06
CA TYR A 139 -6.36 11.51 0.58
C TYR A 139 -7.09 11.18 1.88
N LYS A 140 -7.74 10.02 1.90
CA LYS A 140 -8.47 9.48 3.04
C LYS A 140 -7.96 8.08 3.38
N THR A 141 -7.75 7.82 4.65
CA THR A 141 -7.25 6.54 5.12
C THR A 141 -8.37 5.66 5.66
N VAL A 142 -9.09 6.15 6.67
CA VAL A 142 -10.11 5.32 7.33
C VAL A 142 -11.35 5.10 6.46
N CYS A 143 -11.80 6.12 5.74
CA CYS A 143 -12.95 5.99 4.84
C CYS A 143 -12.69 5.08 3.63
N LEU A 144 -11.43 4.76 3.33
CA LEU A 144 -11.09 3.79 2.31
C LEU A 144 -11.60 2.38 2.66
N HIS A 145 -12.01 2.15 3.92
CA HIS A 145 -12.56 0.88 4.39
C HIS A 145 -13.76 0.37 3.56
N ILE A 146 -14.41 1.27 2.83
CA ILE A 146 -15.43 0.91 1.82
C ILE A 146 -14.90 -0.11 0.80
N LEU A 147 -13.61 -0.06 0.42
CA LEU A 147 -13.02 -1.05 -0.52
C LEU A 147 -12.98 -2.47 0.06
N SER A 148 -12.69 -2.63 1.35
CA SER A 148 -12.79 -3.95 2.00
C SER A 148 -14.23 -4.46 2.06
N GLY A 149 -15.18 -3.55 2.31
CA GLY A 149 -16.60 -3.87 2.23
C GLY A 149 -17.02 -4.31 0.81
N ILE A 150 -16.58 -3.61 -0.23
CA ILE A 150 -16.83 -3.98 -1.64
C ILE A 150 -16.24 -5.35 -1.95
N LEU A 151 -14.97 -5.58 -1.58
CA LEU A 151 -14.31 -6.86 -1.80
C LEU A 151 -15.08 -8.01 -1.13
N PHE A 152 -15.49 -7.83 0.12
CA PHE A 152 -16.27 -8.82 0.84
C PHE A 152 -17.64 -9.09 0.19
N LYS A 153 -18.39 -8.03 -0.16
CA LYS A 153 -19.70 -8.16 -0.82
C LYS A 153 -19.60 -8.84 -2.18
N ALA A 154 -18.55 -8.56 -2.93
CA ALA A 154 -18.31 -9.12 -4.25
C ALA A 154 -17.82 -10.58 -4.23
N THR A 155 -17.07 -10.97 -3.20
CA THR A 155 -16.34 -12.25 -3.18
C THR A 155 -16.82 -13.24 -2.12
N GLY A 156 -17.53 -12.77 -1.09
CA GLY A 156 -17.86 -13.54 0.11
C GLY A 156 -16.66 -13.85 1.00
N MET A 157 -15.48 -13.32 0.71
CA MET A 157 -14.23 -13.60 1.44
C MET A 157 -13.78 -12.39 2.26
N GLN A 158 -13.26 -12.63 3.45
CA GLN A 158 -12.55 -11.60 4.20
C GLN A 158 -11.31 -11.13 3.43
N THR A 159 -10.87 -9.89 3.67
CA THR A 159 -9.74 -9.28 2.95
C THR A 159 -8.47 -10.13 3.05
N VAL A 160 -8.16 -10.63 4.25
CA VAL A 160 -6.97 -11.44 4.51
C VAL A 160 -7.04 -12.79 3.79
N ASP A 161 -8.21 -13.44 3.77
CA ASP A 161 -8.39 -14.74 3.11
C ASP A 161 -8.26 -14.59 1.59
N PHE A 162 -8.84 -13.52 1.03
CA PHE A 162 -8.70 -13.21 -0.38
C PHE A 162 -7.24 -12.94 -0.76
N ALA A 163 -6.53 -12.17 0.07
CA ALA A 163 -5.11 -11.88 -0.13
C ALA A 163 -4.25 -13.16 -0.04
N ASN A 164 -4.46 -14.00 0.97
CA ASN A 164 -3.76 -15.27 1.12
C ASN A 164 -3.96 -16.18 -0.08
N LYS A 165 -5.19 -16.29 -0.55
CA LYS A 165 -5.54 -17.20 -1.65
C LYS A 165 -5.02 -16.75 -3.00
N TYR A 166 -5.16 -15.46 -3.31
CA TYR A 166 -4.98 -14.98 -4.67
C TYR A 166 -3.71 -14.13 -4.90
N LEU A 167 -3.05 -13.67 -3.82
CA LEU A 167 -1.85 -12.86 -3.90
C LEU A 167 -0.69 -13.47 -3.10
N PHE A 168 -0.83 -13.62 -1.80
CA PHE A 168 0.29 -14.01 -0.92
C PHE A 168 0.75 -15.45 -1.18
N GLY A 169 -0.17 -16.41 -1.20
CA GLY A 169 0.15 -17.81 -1.46
C GLY A 169 0.87 -18.02 -2.80
N PRO A 170 0.35 -17.50 -3.92
CA PRO A 170 1.06 -17.57 -5.20
C PRO A 170 2.47 -16.99 -5.21
N LEU A 171 2.74 -15.94 -4.41
CA LEU A 171 4.06 -15.32 -4.27
C LEU A 171 4.97 -16.02 -3.24
N GLY A 172 4.50 -17.06 -2.56
CA GLY A 172 5.23 -17.69 -1.47
C GLY A 172 5.47 -16.74 -0.30
N ILE A 173 4.52 -15.83 -0.04
CA ILE A 173 4.44 -15.00 1.16
C ILE A 173 3.70 -15.82 2.22
N ALA A 174 4.16 -15.76 3.46
CA ALA A 174 3.51 -16.46 4.56
C ALA A 174 2.05 -16.02 4.73
N MET A 175 1.20 -16.96 5.12
CA MET A 175 -0.21 -16.68 5.37
C MET A 175 -0.36 -15.64 6.50
N HIS A 176 -1.22 -14.66 6.27
CA HIS A 176 -1.60 -13.66 7.26
C HIS A 176 -2.90 -14.04 7.95
N SER A 177 -3.05 -13.58 9.18
CA SER A 177 -4.29 -13.69 9.95
C SER A 177 -4.83 -12.29 10.29
N ASN A 178 -6.10 -12.21 10.68
CA ASN A 178 -6.66 -10.97 11.18
C ASN A 178 -6.11 -10.66 12.59
N TYR A 179 -5.76 -9.40 12.82
CA TYR A 179 -5.49 -8.85 14.13
C TYR A 179 -6.66 -7.95 14.55
N TYR A 180 -7.14 -8.11 15.75
CA TYR A 180 -8.23 -7.32 16.34
C TYR A 180 -7.72 -6.56 17.56
N ALA A 181 -7.90 -5.24 17.57
CA ALA A 181 -7.67 -4.46 18.78
C ALA A 181 -8.96 -4.44 19.63
N LEU A 182 -8.84 -4.75 20.90
CA LEU A 182 -9.95 -4.76 21.85
C LEU A 182 -10.20 -3.39 22.49
N SER A 183 -9.28 -2.45 22.29
CA SER A 183 -9.38 -1.09 22.81
C SER A 183 -8.70 -0.07 21.87
N ALA A 184 -8.96 1.22 22.09
CA ALA A 184 -8.28 2.29 21.39
C ALA A 184 -6.76 2.30 21.68
N GLU A 185 -6.37 1.96 22.90
CA GLU A 185 -4.99 1.87 23.34
C GLU A 185 -4.25 0.76 22.59
N GLU A 186 -4.86 -0.42 22.44
CA GLU A 186 -4.29 -1.51 21.64
C GLU A 186 -4.19 -1.14 20.17
N HIS A 187 -5.16 -0.42 19.61
CA HIS A 187 -5.08 0.10 18.25
C HIS A 187 -3.88 1.04 18.07
N VAL A 188 -3.68 1.98 19.01
CA VAL A 188 -2.52 2.87 19.02
C VAL A 188 -1.23 2.06 19.15
N GLN A 189 -1.16 1.12 20.10
CA GLN A 189 0.00 0.26 20.32
C GLN A 189 0.34 -0.58 19.07
N PHE A 190 -0.67 -1.13 18.38
CA PHE A 190 -0.46 -1.84 17.14
C PHE A 190 0.18 -0.95 16.08
N THR A 191 -0.32 0.30 15.92
CA THR A 191 0.14 1.20 14.87
C THR A 191 1.49 1.85 15.17
N THR A 192 1.81 2.10 16.43
CA THR A 192 3.00 2.87 16.86
C THR A 192 4.07 2.04 17.55
N GLY A 193 3.77 0.82 17.97
CA GLY A 193 4.71 -0.08 18.62
C GLY A 193 5.90 -0.41 17.72
N LYS A 194 7.09 -0.47 18.34
CA LYS A 194 8.37 -0.70 17.62
C LYS A 194 8.76 -2.17 17.53
N GLU A 195 8.11 -3.02 18.30
CA GLU A 195 8.42 -4.45 18.34
C GLU A 195 8.06 -5.13 17.00
N PRO A 196 8.81 -6.16 16.61
CA PRO A 196 8.44 -7.03 15.49
C PRO A 196 7.02 -7.56 15.64
N LYS A 197 6.33 -7.68 14.52
CA LYS A 197 4.97 -8.20 14.46
C LYS A 197 4.95 -9.53 13.70
N GLU A 198 3.90 -10.27 13.91
CA GLU A 198 3.60 -11.47 13.14
C GLU A 198 3.01 -11.09 11.76
N ASN A 199 2.76 -12.10 10.93
CA ASN A 199 2.06 -11.95 9.65
C ASN A 199 0.58 -11.70 9.91
N VAL A 200 0.21 -10.44 10.17
CA VAL A 200 -1.16 -10.05 10.50
C VAL A 200 -1.63 -8.87 9.65
N TRP A 201 -2.94 -8.78 9.53
CA TRP A 201 -3.63 -7.62 8.98
C TRP A 201 -4.66 -7.12 9.98
N PHE A 202 -4.56 -5.86 10.37
CA PHE A 202 -5.52 -5.23 11.27
C PHE A 202 -6.91 -5.26 10.64
N ALA A 203 -7.88 -5.80 11.36
CA ALA A 203 -9.25 -5.96 10.89
C ALA A 203 -10.25 -5.17 11.75
N ASP A 204 -11.35 -4.81 11.14
CA ASP A 204 -12.50 -4.27 11.83
C ASP A 204 -13.23 -5.36 12.65
N PRO A 205 -14.24 -5.02 13.48
CA PRO A 205 -14.99 -6.00 14.25
C PRO A 205 -15.70 -7.09 13.43
N GLN A 206 -15.90 -6.86 12.12
CA GLN A 206 -16.50 -7.84 11.20
C GLN A 206 -15.46 -8.73 10.50
N GLY A 207 -14.18 -8.56 10.79
CA GLY A 207 -13.09 -9.34 10.19
C GLY A 207 -12.61 -8.81 8.84
N LEU A 208 -12.98 -7.59 8.45
CA LEU A 208 -12.52 -6.99 7.22
C LEU A 208 -11.19 -6.26 7.47
N GLY A 209 -10.13 -6.71 6.79
CA GLY A 209 -8.82 -6.07 6.89
C GLY A 209 -8.86 -4.62 6.43
N THR A 210 -8.18 -3.73 7.16
CA THR A 210 -8.16 -2.30 6.86
C THR A 210 -7.39 -2.02 5.57
N PRO A 211 -7.97 -1.42 4.53
CA PRO A 211 -7.31 -1.20 3.25
C PRO A 211 -6.36 -0.01 3.26
N GLY A 212 -6.52 0.89 4.21
CA GLY A 212 -5.75 2.12 4.31
C GLY A 212 -4.45 1.99 5.11
N TYR A 213 -4.31 0.95 5.94
CA TYR A 213 -3.19 0.67 6.85
C TYR A 213 -3.36 -0.76 7.42
N GLY A 214 -2.54 -1.17 8.36
CA GLY A 214 -2.82 -2.35 9.18
C GLY A 214 -2.17 -3.65 8.71
N LEU A 215 -1.67 -3.73 7.48
CA LEU A 215 -0.92 -4.88 7.02
C LEU A 215 0.49 -4.86 7.60
N CYS A 216 0.95 -6.01 8.09
CA CYS A 216 2.32 -6.21 8.56
C CYS A 216 3.08 -7.09 7.58
N MET A 217 4.27 -6.65 7.15
CA MET A 217 5.12 -7.40 6.21
C MET A 217 6.60 -7.19 6.53
N CYS A 218 7.45 -8.16 6.18
CA CYS A 218 8.88 -7.98 6.13
C CYS A 218 9.32 -7.38 4.78
N ALA A 219 10.51 -6.77 4.72
CA ALA A 219 11.01 -6.15 3.49
C ALA A 219 11.17 -7.18 2.34
N ALA A 220 11.54 -8.41 2.63
CA ALA A 220 11.66 -9.45 1.62
C ALA A 220 10.32 -9.75 0.92
N ASP A 221 9.22 -9.79 1.67
CA ASP A 221 7.89 -10.01 1.10
C ASP A 221 7.35 -8.75 0.39
N MET A 222 7.65 -7.56 0.93
CA MET A 222 7.38 -6.31 0.22
C MET A 222 8.11 -6.25 -1.14
N ALA A 223 9.34 -6.74 -1.20
CA ALA A 223 10.12 -6.80 -2.44
C ALA A 223 9.48 -7.77 -3.47
N LYS A 224 8.91 -8.91 -3.05
CA LYS A 224 8.14 -9.81 -3.94
C LYS A 224 6.94 -9.10 -4.57
N ILE A 225 6.21 -8.27 -3.80
CA ILE A 225 5.12 -7.45 -4.32
C ILE A 225 5.63 -6.45 -5.37
N GLY A 226 6.71 -5.74 -5.08
CA GLY A 226 7.33 -4.84 -6.05
C GLY A 226 7.78 -5.55 -7.32
N GLN A 227 8.39 -6.73 -7.17
CA GLN A 227 8.83 -7.56 -8.29
C GLN A 227 7.66 -8.06 -9.15
N LEU A 228 6.55 -8.47 -8.52
CA LEU A 228 5.32 -8.81 -9.24
C LEU A 228 4.85 -7.63 -10.12
N CYS A 229 4.82 -6.42 -9.55
CA CYS A 229 4.42 -5.21 -10.30
C CYS A 229 5.42 -4.91 -11.43
N LEU A 230 6.72 -5.01 -11.18
CA LEU A 230 7.78 -4.82 -12.17
C LEU A 230 7.65 -5.80 -13.33
N GLN A 231 7.27 -7.04 -13.05
CA GLN A 231 7.01 -8.11 -14.03
C GLN A 231 5.59 -8.06 -14.62
N LYS A 232 4.91 -6.91 -14.53
CA LYS A 232 3.59 -6.70 -15.12
C LYS A 232 2.55 -7.72 -14.64
N GLY A 233 2.66 -8.10 -13.38
CA GLY A 233 1.74 -9.01 -12.71
C GLY A 233 1.99 -10.51 -12.96
N ILE A 234 3.10 -10.87 -13.59
CA ILE A 234 3.52 -12.26 -13.80
C ILE A 234 4.44 -12.70 -12.66
N TRP A 235 4.20 -13.90 -12.13
CA TRP A 235 5.05 -14.55 -11.14
C TRP A 235 5.23 -16.02 -11.46
N ASN A 236 6.47 -16.49 -11.58
CA ASN A 236 6.80 -17.88 -11.96
C ASN A 236 6.01 -18.37 -13.20
N GLY A 237 5.92 -17.52 -14.24
CA GLY A 237 5.22 -17.83 -15.49
C GLY A 237 3.68 -17.77 -15.41
N ARG A 238 3.10 -17.41 -14.27
CA ARG A 238 1.64 -17.29 -14.09
C ARG A 238 1.23 -15.83 -13.94
N GLN A 239 0.15 -15.44 -14.62
CA GLN A 239 -0.47 -14.12 -14.41
C GLN A 239 -1.22 -14.15 -13.07
N ILE A 240 -0.78 -13.35 -12.10
CA ILE A 240 -1.38 -13.19 -10.78
C ILE A 240 -2.28 -11.95 -10.74
N VAL A 241 -1.76 -10.84 -11.28
CA VAL A 241 -2.50 -9.58 -11.45
C VAL A 241 -2.49 -9.22 -12.94
N PRO A 242 -3.62 -8.86 -13.56
CA PRO A 242 -3.66 -8.58 -14.99
C PRO A 242 -2.67 -7.49 -15.41
N HIS A 243 -1.97 -7.69 -16.53
CA HIS A 243 -1.04 -6.70 -17.05
C HIS A 243 -1.73 -5.33 -17.29
N PRO A 244 -2.91 -5.26 -17.95
CA PRO A 244 -3.60 -3.98 -18.13
C PRO A 244 -3.94 -3.29 -16.81
N TRP A 245 -4.20 -4.06 -15.74
CA TRP A 245 -4.43 -3.49 -14.42
C TRP A 245 -3.17 -2.85 -13.84
N ILE A 246 -2.01 -3.51 -13.96
CA ILE A 246 -0.73 -2.95 -13.50
C ILE A 246 -0.44 -1.63 -14.24
N GLU A 247 -0.65 -1.58 -15.55
CA GLU A 247 -0.43 -0.36 -16.34
C GLU A 247 -1.37 0.77 -15.90
N GLU A 248 -2.66 0.49 -15.75
CA GLU A 248 -3.63 1.50 -15.34
C GLU A 248 -3.41 1.95 -13.89
N MET A 249 -3.08 1.02 -12.99
CA MET A 249 -2.82 1.27 -11.58
C MET A 249 -1.61 2.19 -11.36
N THR A 250 -0.59 2.04 -12.19
CA THR A 250 0.66 2.81 -12.10
C THR A 250 0.73 4.01 -13.06
N ARG A 251 -0.37 4.30 -13.77
CA ARG A 251 -0.52 5.50 -14.59
C ARG A 251 -0.97 6.68 -13.73
N PRO A 252 -0.46 7.91 -13.96
CA PRO A 252 -0.94 9.10 -13.29
C PRO A 252 -2.45 9.30 -13.52
N GLN A 253 -3.24 9.30 -12.46
CA GLN A 253 -4.68 9.55 -12.46
C GLN A 253 -5.02 10.93 -11.89
N THR A 254 -4.11 11.51 -11.13
CA THR A 254 -4.21 12.87 -10.59
C THR A 254 -3.00 13.68 -11.01
N VAL A 255 -3.19 14.98 -11.13
CA VAL A 255 -2.07 15.91 -11.26
C VAL A 255 -1.47 16.12 -9.86
N GLU A 256 -0.22 16.44 -9.80
CA GLU A 256 0.65 16.64 -8.65
C GLU A 256 -0.04 16.84 -7.28
N SER A 257 0.26 15.94 -6.36
CA SER A 257 -0.19 16.06 -4.98
C SER A 257 0.72 17.02 -4.21
N LYS A 258 0.14 18.01 -3.54
CA LYS A 258 0.86 18.85 -2.57
C LYS A 258 1.44 18.08 -1.37
N TYR A 259 1.00 16.83 -1.17
CA TYR A 259 1.35 16.03 0.01
C TYR A 259 2.73 15.37 -0.08
N PHE A 260 3.15 14.94 -1.29
CA PHE A 260 4.42 14.25 -1.48
C PHE A 260 5.16 14.84 -2.69
N ARG A 261 5.79 15.98 -2.49
CA ARG A 261 6.77 16.56 -3.42
C ARG A 261 6.37 16.57 -4.90
N GLY A 262 5.09 16.78 -5.20
CA GLY A 262 4.63 16.80 -6.58
C GLY A 262 4.45 15.42 -7.21
N MET A 263 4.55 14.31 -6.46
CA MET A 263 4.22 12.98 -6.99
C MET A 263 2.77 12.94 -7.43
N SER A 264 2.52 12.35 -8.59
CA SER A 264 1.18 12.00 -9.05
C SER A 264 0.66 10.76 -8.32
N TYR A 265 -0.63 10.46 -8.48
CA TYR A 265 -1.26 9.30 -7.85
C TYR A 265 -2.00 8.45 -8.87
N GLY A 266 -1.80 7.15 -8.82
CA GLY A 266 -2.50 6.14 -9.62
C GLY A 266 -3.65 5.50 -8.84
N TYR A 267 -3.84 4.19 -8.99
CA TYR A 267 -4.76 3.43 -8.12
C TYR A 267 -4.01 3.01 -6.85
N LEU A 268 -4.08 3.87 -5.82
CA LEU A 268 -3.46 3.69 -4.50
C LEU A 268 -1.92 3.49 -4.55
N TRP A 269 -1.27 3.91 -5.65
CA TRP A 269 0.16 3.97 -5.82
C TRP A 269 0.61 5.40 -6.07
N TRP A 270 1.75 5.79 -5.51
CA TRP A 270 2.41 7.05 -5.81
C TRP A 270 3.24 6.91 -7.08
N ILE A 271 3.09 7.85 -8.00
CA ILE A 271 3.87 7.91 -9.23
C ILE A 271 4.99 8.90 -9.00
N VAL A 272 6.18 8.37 -8.77
CA VAL A 272 7.38 9.14 -8.37
C VAL A 272 7.89 9.97 -9.53
N HIS A 273 8.14 9.31 -10.67
CA HIS A 273 8.60 9.97 -11.89
C HIS A 273 7.72 9.52 -13.06
N PRO A 274 6.61 10.24 -13.36
CA PRO A 274 5.69 9.85 -14.43
C PRO A 274 6.36 9.60 -15.77
N GLY A 275 7.30 10.46 -16.18
CA GLY A 275 8.03 10.35 -17.45
C GLY A 275 9.02 9.18 -17.54
N LYS A 276 9.36 8.56 -16.40
CA LYS A 276 10.26 7.40 -16.32
C LYS A 276 9.54 6.12 -15.90
N GLY A 277 8.22 6.19 -15.63
CA GLY A 277 7.44 5.06 -15.16
C GLY A 277 7.84 4.54 -13.77
N VAL A 278 8.44 5.38 -12.92
CA VAL A 278 8.83 5.04 -11.55
C VAL A 278 7.67 5.28 -10.60
N TYR A 279 7.35 4.29 -9.77
CA TYR A 279 6.25 4.34 -8.83
C TYR A 279 6.59 3.68 -7.49
N ALA A 280 5.82 4.00 -6.47
CA ALA A 280 6.04 3.45 -5.13
C ALA A 280 4.75 3.26 -4.33
N ALA A 281 4.70 2.20 -3.52
CA ALA A 281 3.83 2.13 -2.37
C ALA A 281 4.53 2.85 -1.21
N VAL A 282 3.89 3.87 -0.64
CA VAL A 282 4.50 4.68 0.42
C VAL A 282 3.65 4.61 1.68
N GLY A 283 4.27 4.21 2.77
CA GLY A 283 3.71 4.23 4.11
C GLY A 283 4.47 5.21 5.01
N ASN A 284 3.74 5.86 5.90
CA ASN A 284 4.35 6.72 6.92
C ASN A 284 5.50 5.99 7.62
N SER A 285 6.44 6.74 8.17
CA SER A 285 7.66 6.24 8.81
C SER A 285 8.69 5.70 7.81
N GLY A 286 8.46 5.90 6.51
CA GLY A 286 9.37 5.51 5.44
C GLY A 286 9.31 4.02 5.10
N ASN A 287 8.13 3.40 5.26
CA ASN A 287 7.85 2.09 4.69
C ASN A 287 7.61 2.27 3.19
N VAL A 288 8.39 1.63 2.34
CA VAL A 288 8.34 1.86 0.89
C VAL A 288 8.53 0.57 0.12
N ILE A 289 7.73 0.39 -0.93
CA ILE A 289 8.01 -0.51 -2.04
C ILE A 289 8.24 0.38 -3.26
N TYR A 290 9.49 0.62 -3.61
CA TYR A 290 9.90 1.44 -4.75
C TYR A 290 10.15 0.54 -5.96
N VAL A 291 9.61 0.92 -7.12
CA VAL A 291 9.72 0.15 -8.35
C VAL A 291 10.20 1.06 -9.48
N ASN A 292 11.33 0.70 -10.07
CA ASN A 292 11.91 1.42 -11.21
C ASN A 292 12.06 0.47 -12.41
N PRO A 293 11.12 0.50 -13.36
CA PRO A 293 11.18 -0.31 -14.57
C PRO A 293 12.39 -0.01 -15.46
N GLY A 294 12.82 1.26 -15.51
CA GLY A 294 13.94 1.69 -16.35
C GLY A 294 15.28 1.05 -15.98
N THR A 295 15.47 0.74 -14.70
CA THR A 295 16.68 0.07 -14.18
C THR A 295 16.43 -1.37 -13.77
N ASN A 296 15.21 -1.87 -13.97
CA ASN A 296 14.78 -3.21 -13.54
C ASN A 296 15.05 -3.46 -12.05
N THR A 297 14.70 -2.46 -11.20
CA THR A 297 15.06 -2.44 -9.79
C THR A 297 13.81 -2.31 -8.91
N VAL A 298 13.80 -3.06 -7.81
CA VAL A 298 12.85 -2.94 -6.71
C VAL A 298 13.61 -2.69 -5.41
N VAL A 299 13.13 -1.73 -4.62
CA VAL A 299 13.64 -1.49 -3.27
C VAL A 299 12.49 -1.60 -2.29
N ALA A 300 12.61 -2.45 -1.31
CA ALA A 300 11.70 -2.53 -0.18
C ALA A 300 12.39 -2.08 1.10
N VAL A 301 11.76 -1.15 1.82
CA VAL A 301 12.20 -0.67 3.12
C VAL A 301 11.09 -0.87 4.12
N SER A 302 11.35 -1.61 5.20
CA SER A 302 10.48 -1.71 6.35
C SER A 302 11.03 -0.91 7.53
N SER A 303 10.15 -0.26 8.29
CA SER A 303 10.54 0.67 9.35
C SER A 303 9.54 0.65 10.50
N TYR A 304 10.02 0.79 11.75
CA TYR A 304 9.13 1.03 12.85
C TYR A 304 8.63 2.48 12.86
N PHE A 305 7.57 2.75 13.64
CA PHE A 305 6.89 4.04 13.68
C PHE A 305 7.82 5.21 14.06
N LYS A 306 7.91 6.21 13.16
CA LYS A 306 8.58 7.50 13.36
C LYS A 306 7.86 8.56 12.52
N PRO A 307 6.90 9.33 13.10
CA PRO A 307 5.97 10.17 12.33
C PRO A 307 6.64 11.31 11.57
N THR A 308 7.87 11.67 11.89
CA THR A 308 8.63 12.72 11.18
C THR A 308 9.19 12.25 9.83
N VAL A 309 9.17 10.96 9.54
CA VAL A 309 9.62 10.38 8.27
C VAL A 309 8.39 10.06 7.44
N LEU A 310 8.17 10.79 6.35
CA LEU A 310 6.99 10.58 5.47
C LEU A 310 7.25 9.53 4.40
N ASP A 311 8.38 9.63 3.69
CA ASP A 311 8.82 8.70 2.66
C ASP A 311 10.36 8.57 2.67
N ARG A 312 10.91 7.77 1.79
CA ARG A 312 12.35 7.55 1.64
C ARG A 312 12.82 7.58 0.18
N VAL A 313 12.07 8.20 -0.69
CA VAL A 313 12.39 8.19 -2.12
C VAL A 313 13.76 8.82 -2.37
N ASP A 314 14.05 10.00 -1.81
CA ASP A 314 15.35 10.65 -1.98
C ASP A 314 16.50 9.79 -1.41
N PHE A 315 16.28 9.20 -0.22
CA PHE A 315 17.28 8.28 0.35
C PHE A 315 17.56 7.09 -0.58
N ILE A 316 16.52 6.53 -1.20
CA ILE A 316 16.66 5.40 -2.14
C ILE A 316 17.43 5.85 -3.39
N GLU A 317 17.06 6.99 -3.99
CA GLU A 317 17.60 7.44 -5.27
C GLU A 317 18.99 8.09 -5.13
N ASP A 318 19.22 8.89 -4.08
CA ASP A 318 20.44 9.69 -3.94
C ASP A 318 21.53 8.99 -3.13
N VAL A 319 21.18 8.02 -2.26
CA VAL A 319 22.14 7.39 -1.35
C VAL A 319 22.20 5.88 -1.53
N LEU A 320 21.06 5.18 -1.39
CA LEU A 320 21.05 3.72 -1.30
C LEU A 320 21.48 3.07 -2.62
N LEU A 321 20.78 3.37 -3.72
CA LEU A 321 21.04 2.76 -5.03
C LEU A 321 22.41 3.15 -5.58
N PRO A 322 22.85 4.42 -5.58
CA PRO A 322 24.19 4.78 -6.03
C PRO A 322 25.31 4.08 -5.24
N THR A 323 25.13 3.93 -3.92
CA THR A 323 26.14 3.24 -3.09
C THR A 323 26.22 1.76 -3.40
N ILE A 324 25.08 1.09 -3.64
CA ILE A 324 25.05 -0.33 -4.01
C ILE A 324 25.65 -0.53 -5.41
N ASP A 325 25.24 0.26 -6.40
CA ASP A 325 25.74 0.15 -7.78
C ASP A 325 27.25 0.39 -7.89
N ASN A 326 27.78 1.40 -7.18
CA ASN A 326 29.23 1.64 -7.09
C ASN A 326 29.97 0.47 -6.41
N GLY A 327 29.34 -0.16 -5.40
CA GLY A 327 29.89 -1.36 -4.74
C GLY A 327 30.00 -2.53 -5.70
N LEU A 328 28.94 -2.81 -6.43
CA LEU A 328 28.88 -3.89 -7.42
C LEU A 328 29.89 -3.66 -8.58
N ALA A 329 30.01 -2.40 -9.06
CA ALA A 329 30.98 -2.04 -10.10
C ALA A 329 32.43 -2.32 -9.66
N LYS A 330 32.80 -2.00 -8.41
CA LYS A 330 34.12 -2.29 -7.85
C LYS A 330 34.38 -3.79 -7.68
N GLU A 331 33.41 -4.56 -7.21
CA GLU A 331 33.52 -6.03 -7.10
C GLU A 331 33.66 -6.68 -8.48
N ALA A 332 33.06 -6.11 -9.53
CA ALA A 332 33.17 -6.56 -10.92
C ALA A 332 34.47 -6.09 -11.63
N GLY A 333 35.33 -5.33 -10.96
CA GLY A 333 36.58 -4.79 -11.52
C GLY A 333 36.39 -3.68 -12.56
N LEU A 334 35.20 -3.07 -12.62
CA LEU A 334 34.90 -1.95 -13.49
C LEU A 334 35.42 -0.65 -12.85
N LYS A 335 36.17 0.15 -13.64
CA LYS A 335 36.66 1.47 -13.18
C LYS A 335 35.50 2.45 -13.01
N GLU A 336 35.61 3.28 -11.97
CA GLU A 336 34.73 4.46 -11.83
C GLU A 336 34.84 5.35 -13.08
N PHE A 337 33.74 5.69 -13.71
CA PHE A 337 33.65 6.70 -14.74
C PHE A 337 33.36 8.07 -14.13
#